data_411cef299e7a61affb1e84b8a845aa93
#
_entry.id   411cef299e7a61affb1e84b8a845aa93
#
_cell.length_a   1.000
_cell.length_b   1.000
_cell.length_c   1.000
_cell.angle_alpha   90.00
_cell.angle_beta   90.00
_cell.angle_gamma   90.00
#
_symmetry.space_group_name_H-M   'P 1'
#
loop_
_entity.id
_entity.type
_entity.pdbx_description
1 polymer ?
#
loop_
_entity_poly.entity_id
_entity_poly.type
_entity_poly.pdbx_seq_one_letter_code
_entity_poly.pdbx_strand_id
1 'polypeptide(L)'
;MLSEIIHIMEYTLYIYLSVSVGYIVLFSAASHFFKQKKYPATTVRQRFIILVPAYKEDAVIHACVTSILRQTYPAELYDLIVISDHMRPETNASLRKERIGLIELHEKESSKAKALRIAAETITDQPYDYVLILDADNLISPCYLQELNKAVSQGIKAIQTHRKAKNMNTDIALLDAAIEEMNNSIFRKGHIRLGFSSALTGSGMAFDFRWFVRNIIHTHSTGEDKELEELLLRQGIHIEYIDTLETLDEKVRQPDALRNQRRRWIATQLFLALKMGRNLPTALLNGNGDYLLKTLQAFIAPPAAFCWRSSDSFHVFSAFSLRLLP
;
A
#
# COMPACT_ATOMS: atom_id res chain seq x y z
N MET A 1 10.43 -45.94 2.90
CA MET A 1 10.97 -44.78 2.13
C MET A 1 9.89 -43.92 1.49
N LEU A 2 9.04 -44.42 0.57
CA LEU A 2 7.96 -43.58 -0.04
C LEU A 2 6.92 -43.11 0.99
N SER A 3 6.45 -44.01 1.88
CA SER A 3 5.52 -43.67 2.95
C SER A 3 6.09 -42.65 3.94
N GLU A 4 7.36 -42.76 4.30
CA GLU A 4 8.05 -41.81 5.18
C GLU A 4 8.16 -40.42 4.54
N ILE A 5 8.47 -40.35 3.23
CA ILE A 5 8.50 -39.09 2.48
C ILE A 5 7.10 -38.44 2.48
N ILE A 6 6.06 -39.24 2.25
CA ILE A 6 4.66 -38.74 2.27
C ILE A 6 4.34 -38.17 3.66
N HIS A 7 4.64 -38.89 4.73
CA HIS A 7 4.39 -38.40 6.09
C HIS A 7 5.19 -37.13 6.41
N ILE A 8 6.45 -37.02 6.00
CA ILE A 8 7.23 -35.79 6.17
C ILE A 8 6.56 -34.62 5.42
N MET A 9 6.09 -34.82 4.20
CA MET A 9 5.36 -33.79 3.43
C MET A 9 4.05 -33.39 4.12
N GLU A 10 3.27 -34.35 4.63
CA GLU A 10 2.03 -34.11 5.36
C GLU A 10 2.28 -33.28 6.64
N TYR A 11 3.25 -33.66 7.46
CA TYR A 11 3.62 -32.91 8.67
C TYR A 11 4.13 -31.52 8.33
N THR A 12 4.96 -31.38 7.30
CA THR A 12 5.46 -30.08 6.86
C THR A 12 4.32 -29.16 6.43
N LEU A 13 3.39 -29.69 5.63
CA LEU A 13 2.20 -28.95 5.20
C LEU A 13 1.31 -28.57 6.40
N TYR A 14 1.10 -29.51 7.33
CA TYR A 14 0.30 -29.25 8.53
C TYR A 14 0.90 -28.15 9.40
N ILE A 15 2.21 -28.18 9.63
CA ILE A 15 2.93 -27.15 10.41
C ILE A 15 2.80 -25.79 9.69
N TYR A 16 3.04 -25.74 8.39
CA TYR A 16 2.93 -24.53 7.58
C TYR A 16 1.52 -23.91 7.67
N LEU A 17 0.48 -24.72 7.51
CA LEU A 17 -0.90 -24.26 7.59
C LEU A 17 -1.25 -23.79 9.01
N SER A 18 -0.81 -24.52 10.05
CA SER A 18 -1.06 -24.17 11.44
C SER A 18 -0.40 -22.83 11.81
N VAL A 19 0.85 -22.60 11.38
CA VAL A 19 1.54 -21.31 11.56
C VAL A 19 0.82 -20.20 10.82
N SER A 20 0.39 -20.44 9.56
CA SER A 20 -0.31 -19.45 8.76
C SER A 20 -1.66 -19.05 9.38
N VAL A 21 -2.45 -20.02 9.82
CA VAL A 21 -3.73 -19.79 10.50
C VAL A 21 -3.51 -19.08 11.84
N GLY A 22 -2.55 -19.55 12.65
CA GLY A 22 -2.21 -18.91 13.92
C GLY A 22 -1.81 -17.44 13.76
N TYR A 23 -1.01 -17.15 12.74
CA TYR A 23 -0.63 -15.77 12.40
C TYR A 23 -1.87 -14.91 12.06
N ILE A 24 -2.74 -15.39 11.16
CA ILE A 24 -3.95 -14.67 10.74
C ILE A 24 -4.86 -14.43 11.94
N VAL A 25 -5.10 -15.44 12.78
CA VAL A 25 -5.95 -15.33 13.98
C VAL A 25 -5.37 -14.32 14.96
N LEU A 26 -4.06 -14.38 15.25
CA LEU A 26 -3.39 -13.47 16.18
C LEU A 26 -3.54 -12.01 15.76
N PHE A 27 -3.17 -11.69 14.52
CA PHE A 27 -3.20 -10.31 14.04
C PHE A 27 -4.62 -9.79 13.78
N SER A 28 -5.55 -10.68 13.37
CA SER A 28 -6.96 -10.33 13.26
C SER A 28 -7.54 -10.00 14.65
N ALA A 29 -7.30 -10.82 15.65
CA ALA A 29 -7.71 -10.54 17.03
C ALA A 29 -7.09 -9.24 17.56
N ALA A 30 -5.79 -9.03 17.36
CA ALA A 30 -5.11 -7.82 17.77
C ALA A 30 -5.73 -6.54 17.17
N SER A 31 -6.18 -6.60 15.93
CA SER A 31 -6.83 -5.46 15.25
C SER A 31 -8.11 -4.98 15.95
N HIS A 32 -8.78 -5.85 16.71
CA HIS A 32 -10.04 -5.56 17.39
C HIS A 32 -9.87 -5.16 18.86
N PHE A 33 -8.95 -5.79 19.57
CA PHE A 33 -8.87 -5.65 21.03
C PHE A 33 -8.03 -4.46 21.51
N PHE A 34 -7.13 -3.92 20.71
CA PHE A 34 -6.25 -2.84 21.14
C PHE A 34 -6.74 -1.47 20.64
N LYS A 35 -6.54 -0.43 21.45
CA LYS A 35 -6.97 0.93 21.13
C LYS A 35 -6.12 1.54 20.01
N GLN A 36 -6.77 2.34 19.18
CA GLN A 36 -6.12 3.10 18.13
C GLN A 36 -5.24 4.20 18.71
N LYS A 37 -4.05 4.40 18.14
CA LYS A 37 -3.19 5.54 18.42
C LYS A 37 -3.85 6.82 17.90
N LYS A 38 -3.86 7.85 18.72
CA LYS A 38 -4.33 9.18 18.34
C LYS A 38 -3.12 10.11 18.25
N TYR A 39 -3.13 10.97 17.25
CA TYR A 39 -2.09 11.97 17.07
C TYR A 39 -2.61 13.32 17.60
N PRO A 40 -1.87 13.99 18.50
CA PRO A 40 -2.29 15.26 19.07
C PRO A 40 -2.34 16.35 17.98
N ALA A 41 -3.18 17.36 18.21
CA ALA A 41 -3.15 18.56 17.39
C ALA A 41 -1.76 19.22 17.50
N THR A 42 -1.30 19.78 16.39
CA THR A 42 0.03 20.41 16.29
C THR A 42 -0.08 21.78 15.63
N THR A 43 0.76 22.70 16.06
CA THR A 43 0.99 24.00 15.39
C THR A 43 2.08 23.90 14.33
N VAL A 44 2.91 22.87 14.39
CA VAL A 44 3.94 22.59 13.38
C VAL A 44 3.27 22.16 12.09
N ARG A 45 3.65 22.77 10.98
CA ARG A 45 3.15 22.47 9.65
C ARG A 45 4.28 22.01 8.75
N GLN A 46 4.15 20.82 8.23
CA GLN A 46 5.11 20.20 7.31
C GLN A 46 4.77 20.58 5.86
N ARG A 47 5.78 20.67 5.02
CA ARG A 47 5.60 20.92 3.60
C ARG A 47 5.54 19.59 2.83
N PHE A 48 4.44 19.38 2.10
CA PHE A 48 4.20 18.15 1.36
C PHE A 48 4.43 18.30 -0.13
N ILE A 49 5.00 17.28 -0.75
CA ILE A 49 4.88 17.04 -2.19
C ILE A 49 4.00 15.80 -2.42
N ILE A 50 3.01 15.93 -3.28
CA ILE A 50 2.09 14.84 -3.63
C ILE A 50 2.46 14.37 -5.04
N LEU A 51 2.75 13.08 -5.19
CA LEU A 51 3.11 12.47 -6.46
C LEU A 51 1.98 11.53 -6.91
N VAL A 52 1.48 11.76 -8.13
CA VAL A 52 0.41 10.97 -8.74
C VAL A 52 0.90 10.41 -10.07
N PRO A 53 1.46 9.19 -10.09
CA PRO A 53 1.78 8.51 -11.34
C PRO A 53 0.49 8.08 -12.04
N ALA A 54 0.35 8.44 -13.32
CA ALA A 54 -0.85 8.23 -14.13
C ALA A 54 -0.49 7.63 -15.49
N TYR A 55 -0.70 6.30 -15.64
CA TYR A 55 -0.49 5.57 -16.89
C TYR A 55 -1.82 5.29 -17.58
N LYS A 56 -2.14 6.05 -18.65
CA LYS A 56 -3.43 5.92 -19.40
C LYS A 56 -4.67 6.10 -18.52
N GLU A 57 -4.60 6.97 -17.52
CA GLU A 57 -5.66 7.21 -16.53
C GLU A 57 -6.53 8.45 -16.85
N ASP A 58 -6.75 8.73 -18.15
CA ASP A 58 -7.50 9.90 -18.65
C ASP A 58 -8.90 10.04 -18.04
N ALA A 59 -9.54 8.92 -17.74
CA ALA A 59 -10.91 8.90 -17.25
C ALA A 59 -11.07 9.35 -15.78
N VAL A 60 -10.03 9.16 -14.96
CA VAL A 60 -10.14 9.30 -13.50
C VAL A 60 -9.25 10.42 -12.92
N ILE A 61 -8.18 10.81 -13.62
CA ILE A 61 -7.17 11.73 -13.11
C ILE A 61 -7.72 13.08 -12.65
N HIS A 62 -8.71 13.64 -13.36
CA HIS A 62 -9.30 14.93 -12.99
C HIS A 62 -10.02 14.90 -11.63
N ALA A 63 -10.69 13.79 -11.30
CA ALA A 63 -11.33 13.62 -10.01
C ALA A 63 -10.28 13.55 -8.87
N CYS A 64 -9.19 12.82 -9.10
CA CYS A 64 -8.07 12.73 -8.17
C CYS A 64 -7.46 14.13 -7.92
N VAL A 65 -7.04 14.83 -8.98
CA VAL A 65 -6.47 16.19 -8.90
C VAL A 65 -7.42 17.14 -8.17
N THR A 66 -8.71 17.13 -8.50
CA THR A 66 -9.70 17.97 -7.84
C THR A 66 -9.79 17.66 -6.34
N SER A 67 -9.76 16.40 -5.94
CA SER A 67 -9.81 16.01 -4.52
C SER A 67 -8.58 16.50 -3.74
N ILE A 68 -7.41 16.50 -4.37
CA ILE A 68 -6.16 16.97 -3.80
C ILE A 68 -6.14 18.50 -3.70
N LEU A 69 -6.59 19.21 -4.71
CA LEU A 69 -6.62 20.69 -4.72
C LEU A 69 -7.66 21.29 -3.75
N ARG A 70 -8.61 20.48 -3.25
CA ARG A 70 -9.62 20.88 -2.24
C ARG A 70 -9.18 20.71 -0.79
N GLN A 71 -7.90 20.49 -0.53
CA GLN A 71 -7.41 20.35 0.84
C GLN A 71 -7.61 21.63 1.66
N THR A 72 -8.01 21.47 2.93
CA THR A 72 -8.09 22.57 3.91
C THR A 72 -6.72 22.96 4.48
N TYR A 73 -5.68 22.22 4.13
CA TYR A 73 -4.29 22.52 4.46
C TYR A 73 -3.81 23.75 3.68
N PRO A 74 -2.93 24.61 4.24
CA PRO A 74 -2.48 25.82 3.54
C PRO A 74 -1.88 25.51 2.16
N ALA A 75 -2.37 26.21 1.15
CA ALA A 75 -2.04 25.92 -0.26
C ALA A 75 -0.54 26.12 -0.58
N GLU A 76 0.15 26.99 0.19
CA GLU A 76 1.59 27.27 0.08
C GLU A 76 2.46 26.15 0.70
N LEU A 77 1.85 25.22 1.44
CA LEU A 77 2.57 24.14 2.12
C LEU A 77 2.39 22.78 1.44
N TYR A 78 1.78 22.73 0.29
CA TYR A 78 1.78 21.50 -0.51
C TYR A 78 1.79 21.80 -2.01
N ASP A 79 2.48 20.95 -2.74
CA ASP A 79 2.50 20.92 -4.18
C ASP A 79 2.04 19.56 -4.68
N LEU A 80 1.45 19.53 -5.87
CA LEU A 80 0.99 18.32 -6.56
C LEU A 80 1.73 18.19 -7.88
N ILE A 81 2.33 17.03 -8.13
CA ILE A 81 2.90 16.66 -9.42
C ILE A 81 2.17 15.42 -9.96
N VAL A 82 1.58 15.56 -11.14
CA VAL A 82 1.08 14.43 -11.92
C VAL A 82 2.19 13.98 -12.87
N ILE A 83 2.52 12.70 -12.81
CA ILE A 83 3.45 12.07 -13.73
C ILE A 83 2.63 11.36 -14.80
N SER A 84 2.41 12.06 -15.91
CA SER A 84 1.58 11.64 -17.03
C SER A 84 2.36 10.72 -17.95
N ASP A 85 1.95 9.45 -18.00
CA ASP A 85 2.58 8.45 -18.85
C ASP A 85 1.57 7.89 -19.86
N HIS A 86 1.78 8.15 -21.16
CA HIS A 86 0.89 7.76 -22.25
C HIS A 86 -0.56 8.26 -22.11
N MET A 87 -0.77 9.39 -21.46
CA MET A 87 -2.08 10.06 -21.41
C MET A 87 -2.32 10.88 -22.68
N ARG A 88 -3.59 11.19 -22.95
CA ARG A 88 -3.99 11.95 -24.13
C ARG A 88 -3.49 13.39 -24.05
N PRO A 89 -3.12 13.99 -25.21
CA PRO A 89 -2.69 15.39 -25.24
C PRO A 89 -3.73 16.36 -24.68
N GLU A 90 -5.04 16.08 -24.91
CA GLU A 90 -6.15 16.90 -24.42
C GLU A 90 -6.24 16.88 -22.89
N THR A 91 -6.02 15.70 -22.28
CA THR A 91 -5.96 15.54 -20.83
C THR A 91 -4.80 16.32 -20.25
N ASN A 92 -3.60 16.19 -20.83
CA ASN A 92 -2.42 16.93 -20.41
C ASN A 92 -2.61 18.44 -20.56
N ALA A 93 -3.22 18.90 -21.67
CA ALA A 93 -3.54 20.30 -21.87
C ALA A 93 -4.55 20.85 -20.85
N SER A 94 -5.50 20.04 -20.41
CA SER A 94 -6.43 20.38 -19.33
C SER A 94 -5.72 20.47 -17.98
N LEU A 95 -4.88 19.49 -17.64
CA LEU A 95 -4.13 19.43 -16.39
C LEU A 95 -3.17 20.62 -16.23
N ARG A 96 -2.55 21.10 -17.31
CA ARG A 96 -1.68 22.30 -17.28
C ARG A 96 -2.40 23.61 -16.88
N LYS A 97 -3.74 23.63 -16.92
CA LYS A 97 -4.52 24.79 -16.46
C LYS A 97 -4.76 24.80 -14.96
N GLU A 98 -4.52 23.68 -14.30
CA GLU A 98 -4.67 23.52 -12.85
C GLU A 98 -3.38 23.96 -12.11
N ARG A 99 -3.49 24.19 -10.82
CA ARG A 99 -2.34 24.50 -9.94
C ARG A 99 -1.52 23.24 -9.61
N ILE A 100 -0.90 22.65 -10.62
CA ILE A 100 -0.11 21.43 -10.49
C ILE A 100 1.17 21.47 -11.33
N GLY A 101 2.15 20.69 -10.96
CA GLY A 101 3.25 20.29 -11.83
C GLY A 101 2.84 19.13 -12.72
N LEU A 102 3.27 19.11 -13.98
CA LEU A 102 3.04 18.02 -14.92
C LEU A 102 4.36 17.54 -15.48
N ILE A 103 4.70 16.27 -15.25
CA ILE A 103 5.84 15.58 -15.87
C ILE A 103 5.26 14.64 -16.91
N GLU A 104 5.59 14.83 -18.18
CA GLU A 104 5.13 13.97 -19.26
C GLU A 104 6.20 12.96 -19.64
N LEU A 105 5.81 11.69 -19.63
CA LEU A 105 6.68 10.57 -19.99
C LEU A 105 6.18 9.93 -21.30
N HIS A 106 7.13 9.55 -22.15
CA HIS A 106 6.88 8.86 -23.42
C HIS A 106 7.76 7.62 -23.54
N GLU A 107 7.94 6.92 -22.44
CA GLU A 107 8.87 5.81 -22.30
C GLU A 107 8.31 4.53 -22.94
N LYS A 108 9.16 3.76 -23.62
CA LYS A 108 8.75 2.46 -24.22
C LYS A 108 8.29 1.45 -23.17
N GLU A 109 8.96 1.48 -22.01
CA GLU A 109 8.64 0.62 -20.86
C GLU A 109 8.21 1.48 -19.69
N SER A 110 6.91 1.48 -19.43
CA SER A 110 6.29 2.24 -18.34
C SER A 110 6.22 1.41 -17.06
N SER A 111 6.62 2.01 -15.96
CA SER A 111 6.37 1.45 -14.63
C SER A 111 6.20 2.56 -13.60
N LYS A 112 5.42 2.29 -12.56
CA LYS A 112 5.22 3.25 -11.46
C LYS A 112 6.55 3.58 -10.76
N ALA A 113 7.40 2.59 -10.53
CA ALA A 113 8.74 2.80 -9.98
C ALA A 113 9.56 3.79 -10.82
N LYS A 114 9.54 3.66 -12.15
CA LYS A 114 10.26 4.56 -13.05
C LYS A 114 9.69 5.97 -13.02
N ALA A 115 8.36 6.11 -13.04
CA ALA A 115 7.68 7.40 -12.96
C ALA A 115 8.05 8.13 -11.64
N LEU A 116 8.01 7.42 -10.51
CA LEU A 116 8.38 7.98 -9.21
C LEU A 116 9.86 8.36 -9.11
N ARG A 117 10.77 7.59 -9.74
CA ARG A 117 12.21 7.94 -9.80
C ARG A 117 12.44 9.23 -10.58
N ILE A 118 11.86 9.37 -11.76
CA ILE A 118 11.99 10.58 -12.58
C ILE A 118 11.45 11.80 -11.83
N ALA A 119 10.28 11.65 -11.19
CA ALA A 119 9.74 12.72 -10.34
C ALA A 119 10.69 13.08 -9.20
N ALA A 120 11.24 12.09 -8.49
CA ALA A 120 12.16 12.30 -7.38
C ALA A 120 13.44 13.04 -7.81
N GLU A 121 13.99 12.70 -8.97
CA GLU A 121 15.15 13.42 -9.57
C GLU A 121 14.84 14.89 -9.84
N THR A 122 13.62 15.18 -10.32
CA THR A 122 13.18 16.55 -10.64
C THR A 122 13.02 17.42 -9.38
N ILE A 123 12.68 16.82 -8.24
CA ILE A 123 12.35 17.55 -7.00
C ILE A 123 13.43 17.46 -5.91
N THR A 124 14.55 16.80 -6.17
CA THR A 124 15.59 16.47 -5.17
C THR A 124 16.02 17.65 -4.32
N ASP A 125 16.18 18.83 -4.92
CA ASP A 125 16.69 20.02 -4.25
C ASP A 125 15.57 20.92 -3.67
N GLN A 126 14.32 20.45 -3.68
CA GLN A 126 13.20 21.23 -3.18
C GLN A 126 13.03 21.07 -1.66
N PRO A 127 12.52 22.11 -0.96
CA PRO A 127 12.42 22.12 0.49
C PRO A 127 11.14 21.45 1.00
N TYR A 128 10.88 20.20 0.63
CA TYR A 128 9.77 19.41 1.17
C TYR A 128 10.20 18.63 2.40
N ASP A 129 9.25 18.42 3.32
CA ASP A 129 9.45 17.58 4.50
C ASP A 129 8.97 16.14 4.25
N TYR A 130 7.86 16.00 3.53
CA TYR A 130 7.24 14.69 3.23
C TYR A 130 6.77 14.58 1.79
N VAL A 131 6.84 13.34 1.27
CA VAL A 131 6.20 12.95 0.02
C VAL A 131 4.98 12.10 0.32
N LEU A 132 3.85 12.36 -0.36
CA LEU A 132 2.66 11.53 -0.37
C LEU A 132 2.47 10.94 -1.77
N ILE A 133 2.31 9.63 -1.87
CA ILE A 133 2.07 8.91 -3.12
C ILE A 133 0.62 8.47 -3.16
N LEU A 134 -0.09 8.87 -4.22
CA LEU A 134 -1.47 8.49 -4.52
C LEU A 134 -1.56 7.91 -5.92
N ASP A 135 -2.44 6.93 -6.14
CA ASP A 135 -2.76 6.46 -7.48
C ASP A 135 -3.71 7.44 -8.20
N ALA A 136 -3.73 7.42 -9.52
CA ALA A 136 -4.48 8.38 -10.35
C ALA A 136 -6.00 8.30 -10.18
N ASP A 137 -6.51 7.21 -9.66
CA ASP A 137 -7.93 6.96 -9.36
C ASP A 137 -8.32 7.25 -7.91
N ASN A 138 -7.36 7.64 -7.07
CA ASN A 138 -7.62 7.85 -5.65
C ASN A 138 -8.36 9.16 -5.38
N LEU A 139 -9.22 9.10 -4.35
CA LEU A 139 -9.86 10.29 -3.79
C LEU A 139 -9.51 10.39 -2.30
N ILE A 140 -9.25 11.62 -1.85
CA ILE A 140 -8.94 11.94 -0.46
C ILE A 140 -9.88 13.01 0.10
N SER A 141 -10.12 12.97 1.41
CA SER A 141 -10.98 13.94 2.09
C SER A 141 -10.30 15.33 2.16
N PRO A 142 -11.06 16.42 2.26
CA PRO A 142 -10.49 17.78 2.36
C PRO A 142 -9.56 17.99 3.58
N CYS A 143 -9.73 17.24 4.65
CA CYS A 143 -8.88 17.34 5.85
C CYS A 143 -7.69 16.37 5.85
N TYR A 144 -7.47 15.64 4.74
CA TYR A 144 -6.48 14.56 4.68
C TYR A 144 -5.06 14.99 5.05
N LEU A 145 -4.55 16.07 4.43
CA LEU A 145 -3.20 16.58 4.72
C LEU A 145 -3.10 17.14 6.16
N GLN A 146 -4.18 17.70 6.69
CA GLN A 146 -4.21 18.17 8.07
C GLN A 146 -4.09 17.01 9.07
N GLU A 147 -4.79 15.91 8.83
CA GLU A 147 -4.71 14.71 9.68
C GLU A 147 -3.35 14.02 9.52
N LEU A 148 -2.85 13.91 8.28
CA LEU A 148 -1.52 13.36 8.02
C LEU A 148 -0.43 14.17 8.73
N ASN A 149 -0.54 15.51 8.72
CA ASN A 149 0.40 16.41 9.39
C ASN A 149 0.52 16.15 10.89
N LYS A 150 -0.57 15.80 11.58
CA LYS A 150 -0.53 15.46 13.00
C LYS A 150 0.39 14.27 13.28
N ALA A 151 0.36 13.26 12.41
CA ALA A 151 1.18 12.06 12.57
C ALA A 151 2.65 12.33 12.22
N VAL A 152 2.91 12.97 11.08
CA VAL A 152 4.30 13.23 10.63
C VAL A 152 5.01 14.23 11.55
N SER A 153 4.29 15.16 12.18
CA SER A 153 4.85 16.07 13.18
C SER A 153 5.33 15.38 14.47
N GLN A 154 5.02 14.08 14.65
CA GLN A 154 5.62 13.26 15.72
C GLN A 154 6.93 12.59 15.30
N GLY A 155 7.50 12.94 14.15
CA GLY A 155 8.75 12.37 13.63
C GLY A 155 8.59 10.99 12.97
N ILE A 156 7.36 10.60 12.61
CA ILE A 156 7.10 9.34 11.91
C ILE A 156 7.59 9.46 10.46
N LYS A 157 8.51 8.58 10.05
CA LYS A 157 9.18 8.66 8.75
C LYS A 157 8.46 7.94 7.61
N ALA A 158 7.59 6.98 7.93
CA ALA A 158 6.85 6.22 6.93
C ALA A 158 5.43 5.90 7.43
N ILE A 159 4.44 6.16 6.62
CA ILE A 159 3.03 6.00 6.94
C ILE A 159 2.32 5.31 5.77
N GLN A 160 1.47 4.33 6.10
CA GLN A 160 0.42 3.81 5.24
C GLN A 160 -0.93 4.30 5.76
N THR A 161 -1.76 4.86 4.90
CA THR A 161 -3.14 5.23 5.25
C THR A 161 -4.11 4.11 4.91
N HIS A 162 -5.36 4.21 5.39
CA HIS A 162 -6.38 3.21 5.17
C HIS A 162 -6.89 3.27 3.72
N ARG A 163 -6.52 2.28 2.93
CA ARG A 163 -7.01 2.13 1.57
C ARG A 163 -8.39 1.49 1.59
N LYS A 164 -9.40 2.19 1.06
CA LYS A 164 -10.80 1.80 1.12
C LYS A 164 -11.44 1.82 -0.27
N ALA A 165 -12.32 0.87 -0.53
CA ALA A 165 -13.01 0.77 -1.81
C ALA A 165 -13.91 1.99 -2.08
N LYS A 166 -13.76 2.61 -3.25
CA LYS A 166 -14.63 3.67 -3.78
C LYS A 166 -15.92 3.10 -4.38
N ASN A 167 -15.86 1.87 -4.91
CA ASN A 167 -16.98 1.21 -5.56
C ASN A 167 -17.14 -0.23 -5.07
N MET A 168 -18.39 -0.67 -4.91
CA MET A 168 -18.80 -2.04 -4.53
C MET A 168 -20.02 -2.48 -5.36
N ASN A 169 -20.11 -2.04 -6.61
CA ASN A 169 -21.29 -2.18 -7.46
C ASN A 169 -21.30 -3.46 -8.31
N THR A 170 -20.32 -4.34 -8.15
CA THR A 170 -20.28 -5.68 -8.74
C THR A 170 -19.77 -6.67 -7.71
N ASP A 171 -20.10 -7.98 -7.85
CA ASP A 171 -19.63 -9.04 -6.94
C ASP A 171 -18.10 -9.09 -6.88
N ILE A 172 -17.44 -8.83 -8.01
CA ILE A 172 -15.97 -8.78 -8.09
C ILE A 172 -15.41 -7.60 -7.30
N ALA A 173 -16.00 -6.41 -7.45
CA ALA A 173 -15.56 -5.23 -6.69
C ALA A 173 -15.83 -5.39 -5.19
N LEU A 174 -16.95 -6.01 -4.82
CA LEU A 174 -17.27 -6.33 -3.42
C LEU A 174 -16.27 -7.33 -2.83
N LEU A 175 -15.93 -8.39 -3.58
CA LEU A 175 -14.92 -9.37 -3.16
C LEU A 175 -13.55 -8.72 -2.98
N ASP A 176 -13.12 -7.88 -3.95
CA ASP A 176 -11.84 -7.18 -3.88
C ASP A 176 -11.80 -6.20 -2.70
N ALA A 177 -12.90 -5.48 -2.44
CA ALA A 177 -13.06 -4.62 -1.27
C ALA A 177 -12.96 -5.40 0.05
N ALA A 178 -13.64 -6.53 0.16
CA ALA A 178 -13.60 -7.37 1.36
C ALA A 178 -12.18 -7.91 1.63
N ILE A 179 -11.47 -8.34 0.59
CA ILE A 179 -10.07 -8.78 0.71
C ILE A 179 -9.17 -7.63 1.15
N GLU A 180 -9.37 -6.41 0.63
CA GLU A 180 -8.60 -5.24 1.06
C GLU A 180 -8.83 -4.93 2.54
N GLU A 181 -10.08 -4.99 3.03
CA GLU A 181 -10.39 -4.77 4.45
C GLU A 181 -9.82 -5.88 5.36
N MET A 182 -9.80 -7.13 4.90
CA MET A 182 -9.10 -8.21 5.62
C MET A 182 -7.59 -7.91 5.72
N ASN A 183 -6.98 -7.45 4.63
CA ASN A 183 -5.57 -7.06 4.62
C ASN A 183 -5.30 -5.84 5.51
N ASN A 184 -6.19 -4.84 5.51
CA ASN A 184 -6.13 -3.67 6.41
C ASN A 184 -6.17 -4.13 7.87
N SER A 185 -7.06 -5.06 8.20
CA SER A 185 -7.22 -5.59 9.55
C SER A 185 -5.97 -6.38 9.99
N ILE A 186 -5.53 -7.35 9.20
CA ILE A 186 -4.49 -8.32 9.60
C ILE A 186 -3.09 -7.71 9.48
N PHE A 187 -2.71 -7.25 8.25
CA PHE A 187 -1.32 -6.91 7.91
C PHE A 187 -0.95 -5.45 8.18
N ARG A 188 -1.89 -4.61 8.59
CA ARG A 188 -1.68 -3.19 8.90
C ARG A 188 -2.11 -2.90 10.33
N LYS A 189 -3.42 -2.86 10.61
CA LYS A 189 -3.96 -2.54 11.93
C LYS A 189 -3.51 -3.51 13.01
N GLY A 190 -3.61 -4.81 12.77
CA GLY A 190 -3.17 -5.86 13.71
C GLY A 190 -1.68 -5.78 14.02
N HIS A 191 -0.84 -5.54 13.00
CA HIS A 191 0.60 -5.34 13.19
C HIS A 191 0.89 -4.15 14.09
N ILE A 192 0.35 -2.96 13.76
CA ILE A 192 0.57 -1.75 14.56
C ILE A 192 0.11 -1.93 16.00
N ARG A 193 -0.99 -2.65 16.24
CA ARG A 193 -1.51 -2.91 17.58
C ARG A 193 -0.56 -3.75 18.46
N LEU A 194 0.25 -4.57 17.83
CA LEU A 194 1.28 -5.37 18.51
C LEU A 194 2.69 -4.73 18.45
N GLY A 195 2.81 -3.49 17.95
CA GLY A 195 4.07 -2.76 17.89
C GLY A 195 4.95 -3.08 16.68
N PHE A 196 4.41 -3.76 15.66
CA PHE A 196 5.10 -4.08 14.42
C PHE A 196 4.70 -3.13 13.28
N SER A 197 5.54 -3.03 12.25
CA SER A 197 5.29 -2.20 11.07
C SER A 197 4.09 -2.66 10.24
N SER A 198 3.36 -1.68 9.72
CA SER A 198 2.33 -1.87 8.71
C SER A 198 2.90 -2.42 7.39
N ALA A 199 2.07 -3.07 6.59
CA ALA A 199 2.37 -3.34 5.19
C ALA A 199 2.06 -2.12 4.33
N LEU A 200 2.92 -1.82 3.34
CA LEU A 200 2.64 -0.85 2.28
C LEU A 200 1.76 -1.46 1.17
N THR A 201 1.04 -0.61 0.43
CA THR A 201 0.05 -1.05 -0.58
C THR A 201 0.05 -0.25 -1.88
N GLY A 202 1.13 0.42 -2.18
CA GLY A 202 1.29 1.17 -3.41
C GLY A 202 0.68 2.57 -3.39
N SER A 203 -0.37 2.83 -2.62
CA SER A 203 -1.05 4.12 -2.57
C SER A 203 -1.43 4.53 -1.16
N GLY A 204 -1.65 5.83 -0.93
CA GLY A 204 -1.83 6.38 0.41
C GLY A 204 -0.59 6.21 1.28
N MET A 205 0.58 6.29 0.68
CA MET A 205 1.88 6.14 1.35
C MET A 205 2.54 7.51 1.52
N ALA A 206 2.95 7.82 2.74
CA ALA A 206 3.73 9.02 3.01
C ALA A 206 5.10 8.66 3.60
N PHE A 207 6.14 9.37 3.16
CA PHE A 207 7.52 9.14 3.57
C PHE A 207 8.22 10.46 3.89
N ASP A 208 9.19 10.42 4.80
CA ASP A 208 10.19 11.48 4.92
C ASP A 208 10.79 11.75 3.53
N PHE A 209 10.78 13.01 3.11
CA PHE A 209 11.16 13.40 1.76
C PHE A 209 12.60 13.00 1.41
N ARG A 210 13.54 13.27 2.32
CA ARG A 210 14.97 12.98 2.09
C ARG A 210 15.21 11.47 2.04
N TRP A 211 14.50 10.73 2.89
CA TRP A 211 14.56 9.26 2.85
C TRP A 211 14.04 8.74 1.51
N PHE A 212 12.88 9.22 1.07
CA PHE A 212 12.25 8.78 -0.17
C PHE A 212 13.15 9.01 -1.39
N VAL A 213 13.64 10.23 -1.59
CA VAL A 213 14.49 10.59 -2.73
C VAL A 213 15.75 9.71 -2.80
N ARG A 214 16.36 9.41 -1.65
CA ARG A 214 17.56 8.56 -1.59
C ARG A 214 17.29 7.08 -1.86
N ASN A 215 16.09 6.60 -1.60
CA ASN A 215 15.80 5.16 -1.64
C ASN A 215 14.96 4.73 -2.85
N ILE A 216 14.15 5.61 -3.43
CA ILE A 216 13.31 5.29 -4.61
C ILE A 216 14.14 4.85 -5.82
N ILE A 217 15.36 5.34 -5.94
CA ILE A 217 16.31 4.98 -7.01
C ILE A 217 16.69 3.49 -7.00
N HIS A 218 16.50 2.80 -5.87
CA HIS A 218 16.81 1.39 -5.68
C HIS A 218 15.61 0.47 -5.98
N THR A 219 14.47 1.03 -6.38
CA THR A 219 13.27 0.25 -6.74
C THR A 219 13.23 0.02 -8.25
N HIS A 220 13.05 -1.24 -8.67
CA HIS A 220 13.12 -1.62 -10.08
C HIS A 220 11.96 -2.52 -10.53
N SER A 221 11.27 -3.15 -9.59
CA SER A 221 10.17 -4.07 -9.88
C SER A 221 8.84 -3.36 -10.05
N THR A 222 7.82 -4.09 -10.50
CA THR A 222 6.43 -3.63 -10.56
C THR A 222 5.75 -3.58 -9.18
N GLY A 223 6.48 -3.90 -8.12
CA GLY A 223 6.05 -3.82 -6.72
C GLY A 223 6.96 -2.88 -5.94
N GLU A 224 7.06 -1.63 -6.37
CA GLU A 224 7.87 -0.58 -5.77
C GLU A 224 7.53 -0.36 -4.30
N ASP A 225 6.27 -0.52 -3.92
CA ASP A 225 5.79 -0.45 -2.54
C ASP A 225 6.46 -1.51 -1.66
N LYS A 226 6.54 -2.73 -2.16
CA LYS A 226 7.17 -3.85 -1.46
C LYS A 226 8.69 -3.70 -1.36
N GLU A 227 9.32 -3.13 -2.37
CA GLU A 227 10.74 -2.82 -2.32
C GLU A 227 11.03 -1.68 -1.33
N LEU A 228 10.19 -0.63 -1.29
CA LEU A 228 10.27 0.43 -0.28
C LEU A 228 10.01 -0.11 1.13
N GLU A 229 9.03 -1.01 1.31
CA GLU A 229 8.77 -1.69 2.58
C GLU A 229 10.02 -2.44 3.08
N GLU A 230 10.67 -3.23 2.22
CA GLU A 230 11.90 -3.95 2.56
C GLU A 230 13.04 -3.00 2.94
N LEU A 231 13.22 -1.91 2.19
CA LEU A 231 14.25 -0.91 2.46
C LEU A 231 14.04 -0.20 3.82
N LEU A 232 12.80 0.18 4.16
CA LEU A 232 12.46 0.77 5.46
C LEU A 232 12.79 -0.19 6.60
N LEU A 233 12.30 -1.41 6.51
CA LEU A 233 12.50 -2.42 7.55
C LEU A 233 13.96 -2.79 7.73
N ARG A 234 14.72 -2.90 6.64
CA ARG A 234 16.15 -3.17 6.68
C ARG A 234 16.94 -2.05 7.38
N GLN A 235 16.47 -0.81 7.25
CA GLN A 235 17.04 0.35 7.92
C GLN A 235 16.47 0.58 9.33
N GLY A 236 15.63 -0.32 9.85
CA GLY A 236 15.01 -0.18 11.17
C GLY A 236 13.99 0.95 11.27
N ILE A 237 13.42 1.38 10.15
CA ILE A 237 12.41 2.43 10.10
C ILE A 237 11.03 1.79 10.20
N HIS A 238 10.30 2.17 11.26
CA HIS A 238 8.94 1.70 11.50
C HIS A 238 7.96 2.32 10.50
N ILE A 239 7.03 1.50 9.97
CA ILE A 239 5.96 1.94 9.09
C ILE A 239 4.67 2.03 9.89
N GLU A 240 4.20 3.24 10.13
CA GLU A 240 2.96 3.50 10.86
C GLU A 240 1.72 3.25 9.98
N TYR A 241 0.57 2.97 10.59
CA TYR A 241 -0.72 2.85 9.91
C TYR A 241 -1.77 3.77 10.53
N ILE A 242 -2.39 4.60 9.70
CA ILE A 242 -3.46 5.50 10.14
C ILE A 242 -4.81 4.98 9.62
N ASP A 243 -5.49 4.21 10.46
CA ASP A 243 -6.77 3.57 10.18
C ASP A 243 -7.92 4.54 9.88
N THR A 244 -7.88 5.75 10.48
CA THR A 244 -8.91 6.78 10.30
C THR A 244 -8.68 7.70 9.10
N LEU A 245 -7.55 7.59 8.42
CA LEU A 245 -7.22 8.42 7.27
C LEU A 245 -7.41 7.63 5.98
N GLU A 246 -8.57 7.81 5.36
CA GLU A 246 -9.01 7.00 4.21
C GLU A 246 -8.48 7.54 2.88
N THR A 247 -7.91 6.64 2.08
CA THR A 247 -7.60 6.84 0.65
C THR A 247 -8.56 5.96 -0.13
N LEU A 248 -9.53 6.59 -0.82
CA LEU A 248 -10.54 5.87 -1.59
C LEU A 248 -9.95 5.40 -2.92
N ASP A 249 -10.11 4.12 -3.23
CA ASP A 249 -9.48 3.41 -4.35
C ASP A 249 -10.52 2.70 -5.21
N GLU A 250 -10.35 2.72 -6.54
CA GLU A 250 -11.29 2.06 -7.44
C GLU A 250 -10.99 0.56 -7.55
N LYS A 251 -11.98 -0.26 -7.22
CA LYS A 251 -11.86 -1.73 -7.30
C LYS A 251 -12.17 -2.24 -8.69
N VAL A 252 -11.43 -3.25 -9.12
CA VAL A 252 -11.63 -3.89 -10.42
C VAL A 252 -13.02 -4.51 -10.52
N ARG A 253 -13.65 -4.39 -11.70
CA ARG A 253 -15.03 -4.85 -11.94
C ARG A 253 -15.09 -6.14 -12.77
N GLN A 254 -13.97 -6.52 -13.40
CA GLN A 254 -13.89 -7.65 -14.32
C GLN A 254 -13.07 -8.80 -13.73
N PRO A 255 -13.53 -10.07 -13.84
CA PRO A 255 -12.83 -11.24 -13.29
C PRO A 255 -11.38 -11.38 -13.83
N ASP A 256 -11.17 -11.13 -15.13
CA ASP A 256 -9.85 -11.29 -15.75
C ASP A 256 -8.88 -10.20 -15.27
N ALA A 257 -9.36 -8.99 -15.06
CA ALA A 257 -8.55 -7.90 -14.47
C ALA A 257 -8.12 -8.27 -13.05
N LEU A 258 -9.04 -8.78 -12.21
CA LEU A 258 -8.74 -9.27 -10.86
C LEU A 258 -7.71 -10.41 -10.91
N ARG A 259 -7.88 -11.39 -11.79
CA ARG A 259 -6.94 -12.51 -11.95
C ARG A 259 -5.54 -12.03 -12.31
N ASN A 260 -5.41 -11.12 -13.27
CA ASN A 260 -4.12 -10.59 -13.70
C ASN A 260 -3.46 -9.78 -12.59
N GLN A 261 -4.22 -8.98 -11.84
CA GLN A 261 -3.73 -8.24 -10.68
C GLN A 261 -3.20 -9.19 -9.60
N ARG A 262 -3.95 -10.26 -9.25
CA ARG A 262 -3.54 -11.26 -8.25
C ARG A 262 -2.30 -12.04 -8.66
N ARG A 263 -2.19 -12.44 -9.94
CA ARG A 263 -0.98 -13.09 -10.46
C ARG A 263 0.26 -12.22 -10.27
N ARG A 264 0.17 -10.94 -10.58
CA ARG A 264 1.25 -9.97 -10.38
C ARG A 264 1.61 -9.84 -8.89
N TRP A 265 0.61 -9.74 -8.00
CA TRP A 265 0.84 -9.64 -6.57
C TRP A 265 1.53 -10.87 -5.98
N ILE A 266 1.09 -12.07 -6.36
CA ILE A 266 1.73 -13.32 -5.93
C ILE A 266 3.18 -13.39 -6.41
N ALA A 267 3.46 -13.03 -7.66
CA ALA A 267 4.82 -13.00 -8.19
C ALA A 267 5.72 -12.02 -7.41
N THR A 268 5.21 -10.82 -7.12
CA THR A 268 5.91 -9.80 -6.32
C THR A 268 6.15 -10.29 -4.89
N GLN A 269 5.16 -10.94 -4.27
CA GLN A 269 5.29 -11.51 -2.92
C GLN A 269 6.37 -12.60 -2.86
N LEU A 270 6.40 -13.50 -3.85
CA LEU A 270 7.43 -14.55 -3.93
C LEU A 270 8.83 -13.96 -4.11
N PHE A 271 8.97 -12.99 -5.00
CA PHE A 271 10.23 -12.26 -5.20
C PHE A 271 10.71 -11.61 -3.89
N LEU A 272 9.80 -10.91 -3.20
CA LEU A 272 10.09 -10.28 -1.92
C LEU A 272 10.48 -11.30 -0.85
N ALA A 273 9.76 -12.43 -0.74
CA ALA A 273 10.07 -13.49 0.21
C ALA A 273 11.50 -14.02 0.03
N LEU A 274 11.91 -14.27 -1.22
CA LEU A 274 13.26 -14.71 -1.55
C LEU A 274 14.30 -13.63 -1.22
N LYS A 275 14.03 -12.36 -1.54
CA LYS A 275 14.92 -11.23 -1.24
C LYS A 275 15.10 -11.05 0.27
N MET A 276 14.00 -11.04 1.02
CA MET A 276 14.01 -10.90 2.48
C MET A 276 14.68 -12.11 3.16
N GLY A 277 14.43 -13.33 2.65
CA GLY A 277 15.05 -14.54 3.16
C GLY A 277 16.59 -14.51 3.10
N ARG A 278 17.17 -13.92 2.06
CA ARG A 278 18.63 -13.76 1.94
C ARG A 278 19.22 -12.85 3.02
N ASN A 279 18.49 -11.85 3.48
CA ASN A 279 18.93 -10.91 4.51
C ASN A 279 18.54 -11.35 5.94
N LEU A 280 17.85 -12.49 6.08
CA LEU A 280 17.37 -13.01 7.37
C LEU A 280 18.49 -13.21 8.41
N PRO A 281 19.67 -13.75 8.07
CA PRO A 281 20.76 -13.88 9.05
C PRO A 281 21.21 -12.54 9.64
N THR A 282 21.31 -11.51 8.80
CA THR A 282 21.67 -10.15 9.24
C THR A 282 20.61 -9.55 10.15
N ALA A 283 19.31 -9.75 9.81
CA ALA A 283 18.21 -9.26 10.62
C ALA A 283 18.16 -9.96 12.01
N LEU A 284 18.45 -11.26 12.06
CA LEU A 284 18.56 -12.02 13.29
C LEU A 284 19.71 -11.49 14.19
N LEU A 285 20.89 -11.29 13.62
CA LEU A 285 22.05 -10.79 14.36
C LEU A 285 21.82 -9.37 14.91
N ASN A 286 21.08 -8.54 14.20
CA ASN A 286 20.75 -7.17 14.59
C ASN A 286 19.51 -7.07 15.51
N GLY A 287 18.85 -8.19 15.85
CA GLY A 287 17.64 -8.20 16.66
C GLY A 287 16.45 -7.47 16.00
N ASN A 288 16.42 -7.38 14.65
CA ASN A 288 15.36 -6.69 13.91
C ASN A 288 14.09 -7.55 13.82
N GLY A 289 13.32 -7.57 14.92
CA GLY A 289 12.08 -8.36 15.02
C GLY A 289 11.02 -7.99 13.99
N ASP A 290 10.97 -6.72 13.59
CA ASP A 290 10.03 -6.25 12.59
C ASP A 290 10.34 -6.82 11.19
N TYR A 291 11.61 -6.83 10.79
CA TYR A 291 12.06 -7.47 9.56
C TYR A 291 11.80 -8.99 9.57
N LEU A 292 12.05 -9.66 10.71
CA LEU A 292 11.80 -11.10 10.87
C LEU A 292 10.31 -11.43 10.69
N LEU A 293 9.43 -10.67 11.35
CA LEU A 293 7.97 -10.87 11.23
C LEU A 293 7.49 -10.64 9.80
N LYS A 294 8.00 -9.61 9.13
CA LYS A 294 7.64 -9.32 7.73
C LYS A 294 8.17 -10.38 6.77
N THR A 295 9.35 -10.94 7.04
CA THR A 295 9.85 -12.09 6.29
C THR A 295 8.90 -13.29 6.46
N LEU A 296 8.47 -13.59 7.68
CA LEU A 296 7.46 -14.63 7.92
C LEU A 296 6.17 -14.34 7.17
N GLN A 297 5.66 -13.11 7.22
CA GLN A 297 4.47 -12.67 6.47
C GLN A 297 4.60 -12.93 4.97
N ALA A 298 5.78 -12.69 4.39
CA ALA A 298 6.01 -12.90 2.96
C ALA A 298 5.89 -14.38 2.54
N PHE A 299 6.18 -15.31 3.45
CA PHE A 299 6.01 -16.76 3.23
C PHE A 299 4.60 -17.27 3.56
N ILE A 300 3.79 -16.52 4.30
CA ILE A 300 2.40 -16.90 4.59
C ILE A 300 1.56 -16.71 3.33
N ALA A 301 0.81 -17.75 2.96
CA ALA A 301 -0.11 -17.65 1.83
C ALA A 301 -1.15 -16.55 2.08
N PRO A 302 -1.36 -15.62 1.12
CA PRO A 302 -2.33 -14.56 1.30
C PRO A 302 -3.72 -15.18 1.53
N PRO A 303 -4.56 -14.62 2.42
CA PRO A 303 -5.91 -15.14 2.70
C PRO A 303 -6.75 -15.38 1.44
N ALA A 304 -6.54 -14.53 0.42
CA ALA A 304 -7.17 -14.68 -0.90
C ALA A 304 -6.80 -15.98 -1.64
N ALA A 305 -5.65 -16.60 -1.35
CA ALA A 305 -5.26 -17.86 -1.97
C ALA A 305 -6.14 -19.02 -1.51
N PHE A 306 -6.70 -18.94 -0.30
CA PHE A 306 -7.64 -19.93 0.24
C PHE A 306 -9.06 -19.79 -0.34
N CYS A 307 -9.43 -18.60 -0.83
CA CYS A 307 -10.74 -18.34 -1.43
C CYS A 307 -10.86 -18.81 -2.90
N TRP A 308 -9.76 -19.17 -3.56
CA TRP A 308 -9.74 -19.39 -5.02
C TRP A 308 -10.07 -20.82 -5.46
N ARG A 309 -10.15 -21.79 -4.58
CA ARG A 309 -10.14 -23.22 -4.98
C ARG A 309 -11.49 -23.79 -5.41
N SER A 310 -12.59 -23.06 -5.35
CA SER A 310 -13.87 -23.59 -5.84
C SER A 310 -14.72 -22.52 -6.52
N SER A 311 -15.05 -22.74 -7.79
CA SER A 311 -16.14 -22.05 -8.50
C SER A 311 -17.50 -22.22 -7.81
N ASP A 312 -17.62 -23.19 -6.89
CA ASP A 312 -18.84 -23.47 -6.12
C ASP A 312 -18.90 -22.73 -4.77
N SER A 313 -17.83 -22.07 -4.33
CA SER A 313 -17.77 -21.35 -3.05
C SER A 313 -18.39 -19.95 -3.07
N PHE A 314 -18.82 -19.45 -4.24
CA PHE A 314 -19.47 -18.13 -4.36
C PHE A 314 -20.78 -18.05 -3.54
N HIS A 315 -21.49 -19.16 -3.39
CA HIS A 315 -22.74 -19.22 -2.62
C HIS A 315 -22.55 -19.18 -1.10
N VAL A 316 -21.39 -19.58 -0.59
CA VAL A 316 -21.11 -19.57 0.85
C VAL A 316 -20.79 -18.15 1.34
N PHE A 317 -20.14 -17.33 0.50
CA PHE A 317 -19.75 -15.96 0.87
C PHE A 317 -20.93 -14.98 0.85
N SER A 318 -21.91 -15.16 -0.05
CA SER A 318 -23.11 -14.30 -0.06
C SER A 318 -23.97 -14.45 1.21
N ALA A 319 -23.94 -15.61 1.83
CA ALA A 319 -24.64 -15.85 3.10
C ALA A 319 -23.93 -15.26 4.32
N PHE A 320 -22.62 -15.06 4.25
CA PHE A 320 -21.82 -14.54 5.37
C PHE A 320 -21.69 -13.00 5.38
N SER A 321 -21.68 -12.37 4.19
CA SER A 321 -21.54 -10.91 4.07
C SER A 321 -22.80 -10.14 4.47
N LEU A 322 -24.00 -10.76 4.44
CA LEU A 322 -25.27 -10.14 4.85
C LEU A 322 -25.43 -10.00 6.37
N ARG A 323 -24.52 -10.53 7.20
CA ARG A 323 -24.60 -10.45 8.67
C ARG A 323 -23.51 -9.62 9.33
N LEU A 324 -22.58 -9.01 8.56
CA LEU A 324 -21.44 -8.28 9.09
C LEU A 324 -21.38 -6.79 8.71
N LEU A 325 -22.43 -6.28 8.05
CA LEU A 325 -22.58 -4.83 7.85
C LEU A 325 -23.64 -4.29 8.81
N PRO A 326 -23.30 -3.23 9.60
CA PRO A 326 -24.27 -2.55 10.45
C PRO A 326 -25.33 -1.83 9.64
#